data_7308446ab925443b9c349c4c40748f5a
#
_entry.id   7308446ab925443b9c349c4c40748f5a
#
_cell.length_a   1.000
_cell.length_b   1.000
_cell.length_c   1.000
_cell.angle_alpha   90.00
_cell.angle_beta   90.00
_cell.angle_gamma   90.00
#
_symmetry.space_group_name_H-M   'P 1'
#
loop_
_entity.id
_entity.type
_entity.pdbx_description
1 polymer ?
#
loop_
_entity_poly.entity_id
_entity_poly.type
_entity_poly.pdbx_seq_one_letter_code
_entity_poly.pdbx_strand_id
1 'polypeptide(L)'
;MEKLLFTSESVTEGHPDKVCDAISDAILDALMEQDPLSRVACETCVTTGMVMVMGEITTKAYVDIPRIVRDTVREIGYTRGKFGFDADTCSVLTTIDEQSADIALGVDKALEAKENKMSDNELEAIGAGDQGMMFGYASNETAEFMPYPIAMAHKLALQLTKVRKDGTLSYLRPDGKTQVTVEYDENGTPKRLDAVVLSTQHDPDVTQEQIHADIKKYVFDEIIPAEMVDEHTKFFINPTGRFVIGGPHGDSGLTGRKIIVDTYGGMARHGGGAFSGKDCTKVDRSAAYAARYAAKNIVAAGLADKCEIQLSYAIGVAQPTSIMVDTFGTGKVSEEKLVEIVRENFDLRPAGIIKMLDLRRPIYKQTSSYGHFGRNDLNLPWEKLDKAEVLKKYL
;
A
#
# COMPACT_ATOMS: atom_id res chain seq x y z
N MET A 1 2.89 34.08 11.76
CA MET A 1 2.84 32.70 12.25
C MET A 1 3.57 31.82 11.25
N GLU A 2 4.37 30.88 11.73
CA GLU A 2 4.96 29.85 10.87
C GLU A 2 3.84 28.99 10.30
N LYS A 3 3.93 28.66 9.00
CA LYS A 3 2.94 27.81 8.34
C LYS A 3 3.09 26.35 8.81
N LEU A 4 2.00 25.70 9.15
CA LEU A 4 2.02 24.26 9.40
C LEU A 4 1.92 23.52 8.06
N LEU A 5 3.05 23.03 7.56
CA LEU A 5 3.15 22.33 6.28
C LEU A 5 3.39 20.83 6.50
N PHE A 6 2.70 20.00 5.74
CA PHE A 6 2.96 18.57 5.69
C PHE A 6 3.05 18.08 4.23
N THR A 7 3.99 17.19 3.96
CA THR A 7 4.28 16.71 2.61
C THR A 7 4.19 15.19 2.54
N SER A 8 3.52 14.68 1.51
CA SER A 8 3.55 13.27 1.14
C SER A 8 3.90 13.11 -0.34
N GLU A 9 4.46 11.96 -0.68
CA GLU A 9 4.78 11.59 -2.05
C GLU A 9 4.07 10.30 -2.47
N SER A 10 3.88 10.14 -3.77
CA SER A 10 3.47 8.90 -4.42
C SER A 10 4.25 8.66 -5.70
N VAL A 11 4.16 7.45 -6.21
CA VAL A 11 4.82 7.05 -7.46
C VAL A 11 3.85 6.25 -8.33
N THR A 12 4.12 6.23 -9.64
CA THR A 12 3.33 5.42 -10.59
C THR A 12 3.71 3.95 -10.51
N GLU A 13 2.89 3.09 -11.13
CA GLU A 13 3.13 1.65 -11.25
C GLU A 13 4.46 1.32 -11.96
N GLY A 14 4.99 2.25 -12.77
CA GLY A 14 6.25 2.08 -13.51
C GLY A 14 7.49 2.46 -12.71
N HIS A 15 7.36 2.97 -11.49
CA HIS A 15 8.51 3.17 -10.61
C HIS A 15 9.17 1.81 -10.30
N PRO A 16 10.51 1.68 -10.32
CA PRO A 16 11.19 0.38 -10.18
C PRO A 16 10.75 -0.44 -8.97
N ASP A 17 10.62 0.19 -7.80
CA ASP A 17 10.14 -0.49 -6.58
C ASP A 17 8.69 -0.98 -6.76
N LYS A 18 7.84 -0.21 -7.44
CA LYS A 18 6.44 -0.60 -7.68
C LYS A 18 6.29 -1.68 -8.76
N VAL A 19 7.19 -1.72 -9.72
CA VAL A 19 7.30 -2.86 -10.64
C VAL A 19 7.57 -4.15 -9.85
N CYS A 20 8.48 -4.09 -8.86
CA CYS A 20 8.77 -5.24 -8.00
C CYS A 20 7.57 -5.64 -7.15
N ASP A 21 6.90 -4.68 -6.52
CA ASP A 21 5.70 -4.93 -5.73
C ASP A 21 4.58 -5.57 -6.57
N ALA A 22 4.36 -5.07 -7.78
CA ALA A 22 3.36 -5.60 -8.70
C ALA A 22 3.67 -7.04 -9.15
N ILE A 23 4.94 -7.35 -9.40
CA ILE A 23 5.38 -8.71 -9.78
C ILE A 23 5.18 -9.66 -8.59
N SER A 24 5.64 -9.28 -7.40
CA SER A 24 5.54 -10.11 -6.20
C SER A 24 4.08 -10.40 -5.84
N ASP A 25 3.19 -9.41 -5.93
CA ASP A 25 1.77 -9.60 -5.67
C ASP A 25 1.04 -10.33 -6.83
N ALA A 26 1.50 -10.20 -8.07
CA ALA A 26 0.95 -10.98 -9.19
C ALA A 26 1.24 -12.49 -9.02
N ILE A 27 2.44 -12.83 -8.55
CA ILE A 27 2.81 -14.21 -8.24
C ILE A 27 1.98 -14.73 -7.06
N LEU A 28 1.84 -13.93 -6.00
CA LEU A 28 0.99 -14.28 -4.86
C LEU A 28 -0.46 -14.55 -5.30
N ASP A 29 -1.07 -13.67 -6.07
CA ASP A 29 -2.45 -13.82 -6.52
C ASP A 29 -2.62 -15.08 -7.39
N ALA A 30 -1.68 -15.37 -8.29
CA ALA A 30 -1.71 -16.56 -9.14
C ALA A 30 -1.59 -17.87 -8.32
N LEU A 31 -0.84 -17.86 -7.24
CA LEU A 31 -0.74 -18.98 -6.30
C LEU A 31 -2.04 -19.14 -5.50
N MET A 32 -2.55 -18.04 -4.95
CA MET A 32 -3.77 -18.02 -4.13
C MET A 32 -5.02 -18.46 -4.91
N GLU A 33 -5.06 -18.19 -6.20
CA GLU A 33 -6.17 -18.64 -7.08
C GLU A 33 -6.26 -20.17 -7.17
N GLN A 34 -5.12 -20.87 -7.15
CA GLN A 34 -5.05 -22.33 -7.24
C GLN A 34 -4.98 -23.00 -5.87
N ASP A 35 -4.30 -22.39 -4.91
CA ASP A 35 -4.16 -22.89 -3.53
C ASP A 35 -4.28 -21.74 -2.53
N PRO A 36 -5.49 -21.49 -2.00
CA PRO A 36 -5.72 -20.42 -1.00
C PRO A 36 -4.95 -20.59 0.31
N LEU A 37 -4.34 -21.75 0.53
CA LEU A 37 -3.52 -22.04 1.72
C LEU A 37 -2.01 -21.86 1.47
N SER A 38 -1.61 -21.39 0.29
CA SER A 38 -0.22 -21.12 -0.04
C SER A 38 0.45 -20.22 1.01
N ARG A 39 1.67 -20.58 1.39
CA ARG A 39 2.56 -19.77 2.21
C ARG A 39 3.55 -19.08 1.29
N VAL A 40 3.54 -17.75 1.24
CA VAL A 40 4.28 -16.98 0.27
C VAL A 40 5.01 -15.84 0.96
N ALA A 41 6.32 -15.79 0.76
CA ALA A 41 7.19 -14.66 1.00
C ALA A 41 8.01 -14.46 -0.28
N CYS A 42 7.46 -13.68 -1.21
CA CYS A 42 8.02 -13.49 -2.56
C CYS A 42 8.56 -12.07 -2.70
N GLU A 43 9.83 -11.97 -2.97
CA GLU A 43 10.52 -10.71 -3.20
C GLU A 43 11.03 -10.64 -4.64
N THR A 44 11.05 -9.42 -5.18
CA THR A 44 11.51 -9.16 -6.54
C THR A 44 12.53 -8.03 -6.51
N CYS A 45 13.57 -8.14 -7.32
CA CYS A 45 14.42 -7.00 -7.66
C CYS A 45 14.49 -6.82 -9.18
N VAL A 46 14.60 -5.56 -9.60
CA VAL A 46 14.74 -5.17 -11.01
C VAL A 46 15.92 -4.22 -11.21
N THR A 47 16.55 -4.32 -12.35
CA THR A 47 17.53 -3.38 -12.85
C THR A 47 17.53 -3.41 -14.36
N THR A 48 18.48 -2.71 -15.02
CA THR A 48 18.60 -2.71 -16.49
C THR A 48 18.54 -4.12 -17.06
N GLY A 49 17.51 -4.42 -17.84
CA GLY A 49 17.34 -5.68 -18.57
C GLY A 49 17.17 -6.95 -17.72
N MET A 50 16.94 -6.83 -16.40
CA MET A 50 16.85 -8.00 -15.52
C MET A 50 15.72 -7.87 -14.48
N VAL A 51 15.06 -9.00 -14.24
CA VAL A 51 14.16 -9.25 -13.09
C VAL A 51 14.66 -10.48 -12.37
N MET A 52 14.81 -10.42 -11.06
CA MET A 52 15.07 -11.57 -10.19
C MET A 52 13.92 -11.70 -9.21
N VAL A 53 13.33 -12.90 -9.14
CA VAL A 53 12.31 -13.28 -8.17
C VAL A 53 12.93 -14.27 -7.19
N MET A 54 12.82 -13.99 -5.91
CA MET A 54 13.41 -14.80 -4.84
C MET A 54 12.45 -14.90 -3.65
N GLY A 55 12.72 -15.84 -2.76
CA GLY A 55 11.97 -15.99 -1.51
C GLY A 55 11.57 -17.41 -1.21
N GLU A 56 10.63 -17.58 -0.27
CA GLU A 56 10.16 -18.88 0.20
C GLU A 56 8.67 -19.06 -0.13
N ILE A 57 8.36 -20.14 -0.84
CA ILE A 57 6.99 -20.48 -1.24
C ILE A 57 6.72 -21.96 -0.96
N THR A 58 5.70 -22.21 -0.12
CA THR A 58 5.16 -23.55 0.12
C THR A 58 3.73 -23.60 -0.40
N THR A 59 3.48 -24.40 -1.42
CA THR A 59 2.20 -24.44 -2.13
C THR A 59 1.98 -25.78 -2.82
N LYS A 60 0.72 -26.09 -3.12
CA LYS A 60 0.32 -27.18 -4.02
C LYS A 60 0.06 -26.70 -5.46
N ALA A 61 0.10 -25.39 -5.68
CA ALA A 61 -0.12 -24.78 -6.97
C ALA A 61 1.14 -24.84 -7.85
N TYR A 62 0.93 -24.78 -9.16
CA TYR A 62 2.00 -24.53 -10.14
C TYR A 62 1.70 -23.25 -10.91
N VAL A 63 2.67 -22.36 -10.96
CA VAL A 63 2.58 -21.11 -11.75
C VAL A 63 3.85 -20.92 -12.59
N ASP A 64 3.68 -20.38 -13.79
CA ASP A 64 4.78 -19.99 -14.66
C ASP A 64 5.28 -18.58 -14.26
N ILE A 65 6.20 -18.52 -13.31
CA ILE A 65 6.74 -17.25 -12.79
C ILE A 65 7.30 -16.36 -13.90
N PRO A 66 8.16 -16.85 -14.84
CA PRO A 66 8.64 -16.02 -15.94
C PRO A 66 7.52 -15.39 -16.77
N ARG A 67 6.46 -16.12 -17.02
CA ARG A 67 5.29 -15.61 -17.75
C ARG A 67 4.58 -14.51 -16.97
N ILE A 68 4.30 -14.72 -15.66
CA ILE A 68 3.66 -13.74 -14.79
C ILE A 68 4.49 -12.44 -14.74
N VAL A 69 5.81 -12.55 -14.62
CA VAL A 69 6.74 -11.41 -14.66
C VAL A 69 6.58 -10.62 -15.95
N ARG A 70 6.67 -11.30 -17.11
CA ARG A 70 6.58 -10.64 -18.43
C ARG A 70 5.23 -9.99 -18.65
N ASP A 71 4.14 -10.67 -18.27
CA ASP A 71 2.79 -10.14 -18.43
C ASP A 71 2.58 -8.89 -17.52
N THR A 72 3.08 -8.91 -16.29
CA THR A 72 3.04 -7.75 -15.39
C THR A 72 3.85 -6.56 -15.92
N VAL A 73 5.09 -6.80 -16.39
CA VAL A 73 5.95 -5.76 -16.98
C VAL A 73 5.31 -5.16 -18.23
N ARG A 74 4.67 -6.00 -19.07
CA ARG A 74 3.94 -5.56 -20.28
C ARG A 74 2.72 -4.72 -19.94
N GLU A 75 1.94 -5.12 -18.94
CA GLU A 75 0.77 -4.40 -18.47
C GLU A 75 1.12 -3.01 -17.93
N ILE A 76 2.24 -2.89 -17.21
CA ILE A 76 2.78 -1.61 -16.75
C ILE A 76 3.16 -0.70 -17.93
N GLY A 77 3.59 -1.28 -19.07
CA GLY A 77 3.88 -0.53 -20.29
C GLY A 77 5.36 -0.50 -20.68
N TYR A 78 6.20 -1.34 -20.09
CA TYR A 78 7.57 -1.55 -20.55
C TYR A 78 7.59 -2.55 -21.70
N THR A 79 7.37 -2.06 -22.92
CA THR A 79 7.14 -2.86 -24.14
C THR A 79 8.15 -2.61 -25.26
N ARG A 80 9.23 -1.86 -24.99
CA ARG A 80 10.21 -1.50 -26.02
C ARG A 80 11.64 -1.61 -25.48
N GLY A 81 12.43 -2.51 -26.05
CA GLY A 81 13.83 -2.76 -25.65
C GLY A 81 14.75 -1.54 -25.70
N LYS A 82 14.45 -0.54 -26.56
CA LYS A 82 15.23 0.71 -26.62
C LYS A 82 15.19 1.53 -25.31
N PHE A 83 14.32 1.18 -24.37
CA PHE A 83 14.24 1.84 -23.06
C PHE A 83 15.10 1.17 -21.99
N GLY A 84 15.87 0.13 -22.36
CA GLY A 84 16.77 -0.60 -21.47
C GLY A 84 16.07 -1.59 -20.54
N PHE A 85 14.75 -1.68 -20.61
CA PHE A 85 13.92 -2.62 -19.87
C PHE A 85 12.60 -2.86 -20.62
N ASP A 86 12.28 -4.11 -20.91
CA ASP A 86 11.00 -4.48 -21.55
C ASP A 86 10.61 -5.94 -21.27
N ALA A 87 9.32 -6.21 -21.42
CA ALA A 87 8.70 -7.48 -21.08
C ALA A 87 9.24 -8.68 -21.89
N ASP A 88 9.61 -8.47 -23.15
CA ASP A 88 9.97 -9.57 -24.05
C ASP A 88 11.46 -9.95 -23.95
N THR A 89 12.34 -8.99 -23.70
CA THR A 89 13.79 -9.18 -23.74
C THR A 89 14.49 -9.16 -22.39
N CYS A 90 13.83 -8.73 -21.30
CA CYS A 90 14.44 -8.77 -19.98
C CYS A 90 14.79 -10.21 -19.56
N SER A 91 15.92 -10.38 -18.90
CA SER A 91 16.26 -11.64 -18.22
C SER A 91 15.36 -11.84 -17.01
N VAL A 92 14.81 -13.03 -16.85
CA VAL A 92 14.03 -13.41 -15.66
C VAL A 92 14.75 -14.55 -14.97
N LEU A 93 15.19 -14.28 -13.73
CA LEU A 93 15.86 -15.25 -12.87
C LEU A 93 14.92 -15.58 -11.70
N THR A 94 14.93 -16.84 -11.28
CA THR A 94 14.14 -17.30 -10.13
C THR A 94 15.02 -18.08 -9.17
N THR A 95 14.87 -17.80 -7.86
CA THR A 95 15.50 -18.56 -6.79
C THR A 95 14.48 -18.64 -5.66
N ILE A 96 13.71 -19.73 -5.66
CA ILE A 96 12.60 -19.97 -4.73
C ILE A 96 12.88 -21.26 -3.97
N ASP A 97 12.84 -21.16 -2.64
CA ASP A 97 12.97 -22.28 -1.73
C ASP A 97 11.64 -22.58 -1.01
N GLU A 98 11.52 -23.72 -0.36
CA GLU A 98 10.42 -24.00 0.55
C GLU A 98 10.63 -23.30 1.89
N GLN A 99 9.54 -22.96 2.59
CA GLN A 99 9.61 -22.39 3.93
C GLN A 99 10.36 -23.33 4.89
N SER A 100 11.24 -22.77 5.73
CA SER A 100 11.95 -23.54 6.76
C SER A 100 11.00 -24.30 7.67
N ALA A 101 11.31 -25.59 7.91
CA ALA A 101 10.55 -26.44 8.81
C ALA A 101 10.52 -25.91 10.26
N ASP A 102 11.57 -25.21 10.70
CA ASP A 102 11.64 -24.62 12.03
C ASP A 102 10.64 -23.46 12.19
N ILE A 103 10.49 -22.65 11.15
CA ILE A 103 9.50 -21.56 11.11
C ILE A 103 8.08 -22.16 11.08
N ALA A 104 7.83 -23.17 10.24
CA ALA A 104 6.54 -23.83 10.14
C ALA A 104 6.06 -24.39 11.49
N LEU A 105 6.94 -25.04 12.26
CA LEU A 105 6.61 -25.56 13.59
C LEU A 105 6.13 -24.48 14.58
N GLY A 106 6.62 -23.24 14.45
CA GLY A 106 6.22 -22.11 15.29
C GLY A 106 4.89 -21.51 14.87
N VAL A 107 4.62 -21.47 13.57
CA VAL A 107 3.54 -20.69 12.95
C VAL A 107 2.27 -21.51 12.72
N ASP A 108 2.41 -22.79 12.34
CA ASP A 108 1.27 -23.65 11.97
C ASP A 108 0.40 -24.03 13.16
N LYS A 109 0.96 -24.06 14.38
CA LYS A 109 0.19 -24.25 15.61
C LYS A 109 0.64 -23.25 16.68
N ALA A 110 -0.23 -22.30 17.01
CA ALA A 110 0.03 -21.27 18.01
C ALA A 110 0.34 -21.85 19.39
N LEU A 111 1.09 -21.10 20.19
CA LEU A 111 1.46 -21.47 21.55
C LEU A 111 0.22 -21.76 22.42
N GLU A 112 -0.82 -20.93 22.30
CA GLU A 112 -2.10 -21.08 23.03
C GLU A 112 -2.81 -22.39 22.69
N ALA A 113 -2.71 -22.87 21.44
CA ALA A 113 -3.27 -24.15 21.03
C ALA A 113 -2.41 -25.33 21.56
N LYS A 114 -1.08 -25.17 21.59
CA LYS A 114 -0.16 -26.16 22.18
C LYS A 114 -0.39 -26.32 23.69
N GLU A 115 -0.80 -25.25 24.36
CA GLU A 115 -1.11 -25.24 25.81
C GLU A 115 -2.58 -25.56 26.11
N ASN A 116 -3.37 -25.99 25.13
CA ASN A 116 -4.81 -26.27 25.24
C ASN A 116 -5.67 -25.08 25.75
N LYS A 117 -5.23 -23.84 25.46
CA LYS A 117 -5.93 -22.60 25.81
C LYS A 117 -6.86 -22.10 24.71
N MET A 118 -6.84 -22.75 23.53
CA MET A 118 -7.71 -22.47 22.40
C MET A 118 -7.99 -23.73 21.57
N SER A 119 -8.94 -23.66 20.63
CA SER A 119 -9.27 -24.74 19.70
C SER A 119 -8.07 -25.24 18.90
N ASP A 120 -7.98 -26.54 18.72
CA ASP A 120 -7.01 -27.24 17.85
C ASP A 120 -7.41 -27.26 16.37
N ASN A 121 -8.48 -26.56 15.97
CA ASN A 121 -8.82 -26.42 14.58
C ASN A 121 -7.66 -25.71 13.85
N GLU A 122 -7.06 -26.37 12.86
CA GLU A 122 -5.87 -25.89 12.15
C GLU A 122 -6.00 -24.44 11.64
N LEU A 123 -7.20 -24.05 11.20
CA LEU A 123 -7.47 -22.69 10.73
C LEU A 123 -7.56 -21.66 11.87
N GLU A 124 -7.91 -22.07 13.08
CA GLU A 124 -8.04 -21.21 14.26
C GLU A 124 -6.78 -21.17 15.12
N ALA A 125 -5.92 -22.17 14.94
CA ALA A 125 -4.71 -22.38 15.75
C ALA A 125 -3.45 -21.69 15.21
N ILE A 126 -3.55 -20.93 14.11
CA ILE A 126 -2.41 -20.26 13.48
C ILE A 126 -1.84 -19.19 14.42
N GLY A 127 -0.54 -19.28 14.71
CA GLY A 127 0.22 -18.23 15.38
C GLY A 127 0.67 -17.14 14.41
N ALA A 128 1.11 -16.00 14.93
CA ALA A 128 1.70 -14.95 14.11
C ALA A 128 2.94 -15.46 13.37
N GLY A 129 3.04 -15.14 12.08
CA GLY A 129 4.13 -15.60 11.20
C GLY A 129 5.49 -14.99 11.53
N ASP A 130 5.50 -13.90 12.27
CA ASP A 130 6.71 -13.22 12.77
C ASP A 130 6.36 -12.38 14.00
N GLN A 131 7.39 -11.90 14.69
CA GLN A 131 7.28 -10.78 15.62
C GLN A 131 7.13 -9.48 14.82
N GLY A 132 6.55 -8.45 15.44
CA GLY A 132 6.52 -7.14 14.81
C GLY A 132 5.49 -6.21 15.42
N MET A 133 5.49 -4.98 14.93
CA MET A 133 4.47 -3.97 15.23
C MET A 133 3.88 -3.46 13.92
N MET A 134 2.57 -3.26 13.89
CA MET A 134 1.82 -2.80 12.72
C MET A 134 0.94 -1.62 13.12
N PHE A 135 0.74 -0.70 12.19
CA PHE A 135 -0.05 0.49 12.42
C PHE A 135 -1.20 0.58 11.42
N GLY A 136 -2.35 1.00 11.92
CA GLY A 136 -3.47 1.46 11.11
C GLY A 136 -3.81 2.89 11.46
N TYR A 137 -4.29 3.65 10.49
CA TYR A 137 -4.65 5.05 10.68
C TYR A 137 -5.90 5.41 9.87
N ALA A 138 -6.65 6.37 10.36
CA ALA A 138 -7.71 7.05 9.63
C ALA A 138 -7.87 8.48 10.13
N SER A 139 -8.30 9.38 9.25
CA SER A 139 -8.70 10.74 9.59
C SER A 139 -9.94 11.14 8.76
N ASN A 140 -10.66 12.15 9.22
CA ASN A 140 -11.82 12.68 8.52
C ASN A 140 -11.46 13.76 7.46
N GLU A 141 -10.18 13.83 7.08
CA GLU A 141 -9.67 14.84 6.12
C GLU A 141 -10.18 14.63 4.70
N THR A 142 -10.46 13.38 4.31
CA THR A 142 -10.97 13.01 2.99
C THR A 142 -12.13 12.02 3.08
N ALA A 143 -12.89 11.89 2.01
CA ALA A 143 -13.98 10.92 1.93
C ALA A 143 -13.51 9.45 2.04
N GLU A 144 -12.23 9.20 1.74
CA GLU A 144 -11.57 7.91 1.86
C GLU A 144 -11.06 7.65 3.30
N PHE A 145 -11.21 8.61 4.22
CA PHE A 145 -10.64 8.59 5.57
C PHE A 145 -9.11 8.48 5.56
N MET A 146 -8.48 9.19 4.64
CA MET A 146 -7.03 9.25 4.47
C MET A 146 -6.49 10.66 4.74
N PRO A 147 -5.22 10.81 5.14
CA PRO A 147 -4.55 12.11 5.15
C PRO A 147 -4.58 12.75 3.76
N TYR A 148 -4.91 14.03 3.72
CA TYR A 148 -5.09 14.75 2.45
C TYR A 148 -3.85 14.74 1.54
N PRO A 149 -2.60 14.92 2.04
CA PRO A 149 -1.42 14.97 1.17
C PRO A 149 -1.18 13.67 0.40
N ILE A 150 -1.26 12.51 1.08
CA ILE A 150 -1.06 11.22 0.41
C ILE A 150 -2.23 10.86 -0.51
N ALA A 151 -3.47 11.15 -0.11
CA ALA A 151 -4.63 10.91 -0.96
C ALA A 151 -4.53 11.70 -2.26
N MET A 152 -4.11 12.98 -2.20
CA MET A 152 -3.91 13.82 -3.37
C MET A 152 -2.73 13.35 -4.22
N ALA A 153 -1.61 12.97 -3.60
CA ALA A 153 -0.44 12.44 -4.31
C ALA A 153 -0.79 11.16 -5.09
N HIS A 154 -1.55 10.24 -4.49
CA HIS A 154 -2.04 9.04 -5.19
C HIS A 154 -2.98 9.37 -6.35
N LYS A 155 -3.93 10.26 -6.18
CA LYS A 155 -4.85 10.68 -7.24
C LYS A 155 -4.11 11.28 -8.44
N LEU A 156 -3.09 12.10 -8.20
CA LEU A 156 -2.25 12.67 -9.25
C LEU A 156 -1.43 11.59 -9.98
N ALA A 157 -0.82 10.65 -9.25
CA ALA A 157 -0.05 9.56 -9.84
C ALA A 157 -0.96 8.61 -10.67
N LEU A 158 -2.16 8.32 -10.19
CA LEU A 158 -3.14 7.50 -10.90
C LEU A 158 -3.63 8.19 -12.18
N GLN A 159 -3.94 9.50 -12.12
CA GLN A 159 -4.34 10.28 -13.29
C GLN A 159 -3.22 10.35 -14.34
N LEU A 160 -1.96 10.53 -13.90
CA LEU A 160 -0.81 10.50 -14.79
C LEU A 160 -0.72 9.16 -15.56
N THR A 161 -0.91 8.05 -14.86
CA THR A 161 -0.94 6.72 -15.47
C THR A 161 -2.14 6.54 -16.40
N LYS A 162 -3.31 7.05 -16.04
CA LYS A 162 -4.51 6.99 -16.87
C LYS A 162 -4.31 7.67 -18.22
N VAL A 163 -3.85 8.93 -18.23
CA VAL A 163 -3.65 9.69 -19.49
C VAL A 163 -2.53 9.12 -20.36
N ARG A 164 -1.60 8.37 -19.78
CA ARG A 164 -0.60 7.58 -20.51
C ARG A 164 -1.23 6.35 -21.16
N LYS A 165 -1.98 5.55 -20.39
CA LYS A 165 -2.53 4.26 -20.84
C LYS A 165 -3.67 4.43 -21.86
N ASP A 166 -4.49 5.46 -21.73
CA ASP A 166 -5.59 5.73 -22.68
C ASP A 166 -5.11 6.45 -23.96
N GLY A 167 -3.82 6.82 -24.03
CA GLY A 167 -3.20 7.45 -25.20
C GLY A 167 -3.43 8.97 -25.29
N THR A 168 -4.06 9.60 -24.32
CA THR A 168 -4.23 11.08 -24.27
C THR A 168 -2.87 11.76 -24.33
N LEU A 169 -1.88 11.25 -23.57
CA LEU A 169 -0.50 11.73 -23.61
C LEU A 169 0.43 10.57 -23.99
N SER A 170 0.45 10.22 -25.27
CA SER A 170 1.13 9.05 -25.82
C SER A 170 2.66 9.09 -25.69
N TYR A 171 3.26 10.25 -25.44
CA TYR A 171 4.70 10.42 -25.23
C TYR A 171 5.15 10.12 -23.79
N LEU A 172 4.22 9.92 -22.84
CA LEU A 172 4.54 9.56 -21.47
C LEU A 172 5.05 8.11 -21.37
N ARG A 173 5.97 7.91 -20.43
CA ARG A 173 6.55 6.60 -20.08
C ARG A 173 6.05 6.15 -18.71
N PRO A 174 6.25 4.87 -18.33
CA PRO A 174 5.64 4.32 -17.13
C PRO A 174 6.12 4.94 -15.81
N ASP A 175 7.37 5.39 -15.71
CA ASP A 175 7.93 5.92 -14.46
C ASP A 175 7.50 7.36 -14.19
N GLY A 176 7.11 7.62 -12.96
CA GLY A 176 6.71 8.96 -12.52
C GLY A 176 6.55 9.05 -11.01
N LYS A 177 6.65 10.28 -10.51
CA LYS A 177 6.53 10.61 -9.09
C LYS A 177 5.64 11.84 -8.90
N THR A 178 4.92 11.88 -7.81
CA THR A 178 4.14 13.03 -7.37
C THR A 178 4.45 13.35 -5.92
N GLN A 179 4.42 14.63 -5.55
CA GLN A 179 4.59 15.08 -4.18
C GLN A 179 3.66 16.24 -3.93
N VAL A 180 2.99 16.24 -2.80
CA VAL A 180 2.01 17.27 -2.42
C VAL A 180 2.34 17.78 -1.04
N THR A 181 2.50 19.12 -0.93
CA THR A 181 2.66 19.84 0.33
C THR A 181 1.37 20.58 0.64
N VAL A 182 0.78 20.30 1.77
CA VAL A 182 -0.47 20.90 2.25
C VAL A 182 -0.18 21.84 3.42
N GLU A 183 -0.78 23.04 3.38
CA GLU A 183 -0.86 23.95 4.51
C GLU A 183 -2.09 23.59 5.35
N TYR A 184 -1.88 23.35 6.64
CA TYR A 184 -2.92 23.09 7.62
C TYR A 184 -3.23 24.33 8.45
N ASP A 185 -4.45 24.44 8.92
CA ASP A 185 -4.84 25.45 9.90
C ASP A 185 -4.41 25.04 11.34
N GLU A 186 -4.71 25.88 12.31
CA GLU A 186 -4.40 25.66 13.73
C GLU A 186 -5.13 24.46 14.35
N ASN A 187 -6.22 24.00 13.73
CA ASN A 187 -7.01 22.84 14.14
C ASN A 187 -6.56 21.56 13.45
N GLY A 188 -5.55 21.64 12.55
CA GLY A 188 -5.06 20.51 11.78
C GLY A 188 -5.99 20.12 10.63
N THR A 189 -6.75 21.08 10.07
CA THR A 189 -7.59 20.90 8.88
C THR A 189 -6.81 21.33 7.63
N PRO A 190 -6.83 20.56 6.53
CA PRO A 190 -6.24 20.97 5.26
C PRO A 190 -6.84 22.29 4.77
N LYS A 191 -5.99 23.27 4.44
CA LYS A 191 -6.41 24.63 4.07
C LYS A 191 -6.15 24.93 2.58
N ARG A 192 -4.96 24.63 2.09
CA ARG A 192 -4.53 24.85 0.71
C ARG A 192 -3.30 24.01 0.35
N LEU A 193 -3.04 23.88 -0.95
CA LEU A 193 -1.79 23.32 -1.43
C LEU A 193 -0.70 24.41 -1.46
N ASP A 194 0.41 24.16 -0.77
CA ASP A 194 1.58 25.06 -0.85
C ASP A 194 2.49 24.73 -2.04
N ALA A 195 2.69 23.44 -2.31
CA ALA A 195 3.47 22.98 -3.45
C ALA A 195 2.96 21.65 -4.01
N VAL A 196 3.03 21.50 -5.33
CA VAL A 196 2.79 20.24 -6.05
C VAL A 196 3.98 19.99 -6.96
N VAL A 197 4.62 18.82 -6.81
CA VAL A 197 5.72 18.37 -7.66
C VAL A 197 5.25 17.15 -8.45
N LEU A 198 5.52 17.14 -9.75
CA LEU A 198 5.30 16.00 -10.62
C LEU A 198 6.51 15.79 -11.52
N SER A 199 7.09 14.60 -11.47
CA SER A 199 8.13 14.17 -12.40
C SER A 199 7.62 12.96 -13.19
N THR A 200 7.73 13.02 -14.51
CA THR A 200 7.28 11.95 -15.40
C THR A 200 8.30 11.63 -16.46
N GLN A 201 8.55 10.37 -16.66
CA GLN A 201 9.35 9.86 -17.78
C GLN A 201 8.61 10.10 -19.09
N HIS A 202 9.35 10.49 -20.13
CA HIS A 202 8.77 10.90 -21.41
C HIS A 202 9.67 10.52 -22.62
N ASP A 203 9.12 10.57 -23.82
CA ASP A 203 9.85 10.44 -25.07
C ASP A 203 10.85 11.59 -25.26
N PRO A 204 11.98 11.34 -25.97
CA PRO A 204 13.03 12.34 -26.17
C PRO A 204 12.59 13.53 -27.03
N ASP A 205 11.56 13.36 -27.86
CA ASP A 205 11.17 14.30 -28.91
C ASP A 205 10.11 15.30 -28.46
N VAL A 206 9.55 15.19 -27.24
CA VAL A 206 8.59 16.14 -26.67
C VAL A 206 9.31 17.28 -25.93
N THR A 207 8.82 18.49 -26.07
CA THR A 207 9.40 19.67 -25.42
C THR A 207 8.90 19.80 -23.96
N GLN A 208 9.67 20.52 -23.12
CA GLN A 208 9.26 20.76 -21.73
C GLN A 208 8.01 21.65 -21.67
N GLU A 209 7.90 22.63 -22.55
CA GLU A 209 6.73 23.50 -22.65
C GLU A 209 5.45 22.70 -22.91
N GLN A 210 5.53 21.70 -23.81
CA GLN A 210 4.41 20.81 -24.09
C GLN A 210 4.06 19.96 -22.86
N ILE A 211 5.06 19.36 -22.20
CA ILE A 211 4.85 18.57 -20.98
C ILE A 211 4.18 19.43 -19.90
N HIS A 212 4.67 20.65 -19.67
CA HIS A 212 4.11 21.54 -18.65
C HIS A 212 2.65 21.90 -18.95
N ALA A 213 2.32 22.24 -20.20
CA ALA A 213 0.95 22.58 -20.60
C ALA A 213 0.01 21.37 -20.45
N ASP A 214 0.45 20.22 -20.88
CA ASP A 214 -0.35 19.00 -20.87
C ASP A 214 -0.56 18.45 -19.44
N ILE A 215 0.48 18.42 -18.62
CA ILE A 215 0.36 17.97 -17.22
C ILE A 215 -0.55 18.91 -16.44
N LYS A 216 -0.43 20.24 -16.65
CA LYS A 216 -1.36 21.18 -16.04
C LYS A 216 -2.80 20.85 -16.43
N LYS A 217 -3.08 20.73 -17.72
CA LYS A 217 -4.43 20.55 -18.25
C LYS A 217 -5.05 19.20 -17.92
N TYR A 218 -4.31 18.08 -18.14
CA TYR A 218 -4.85 16.74 -18.13
C TYR A 218 -4.63 16.01 -16.79
N VAL A 219 -3.78 16.57 -15.91
CA VAL A 219 -3.50 15.96 -14.60
C VAL A 219 -3.89 16.92 -13.47
N PHE A 220 -3.33 18.12 -13.41
CA PHE A 220 -3.57 19.03 -12.29
C PHE A 220 -5.00 19.59 -12.29
N ASP A 221 -5.44 20.14 -13.40
CA ASP A 221 -6.77 20.78 -13.50
C ASP A 221 -7.92 19.75 -13.39
N GLU A 222 -7.65 18.45 -13.65
CA GLU A 222 -8.62 17.38 -13.50
C GLU A 222 -8.73 16.84 -12.06
N ILE A 223 -7.66 16.93 -11.27
CA ILE A 223 -7.59 16.27 -9.96
C ILE A 223 -7.60 17.26 -8.80
N ILE A 224 -6.97 18.42 -8.96
CA ILE A 224 -6.79 19.38 -7.86
C ILE A 224 -8.05 20.26 -7.76
N PRO A 225 -8.75 20.27 -6.60
CA PRO A 225 -9.87 21.17 -6.40
C PRO A 225 -9.42 22.64 -6.46
N ALA A 226 -10.18 23.48 -7.18
CA ALA A 226 -9.83 24.87 -7.38
C ALA A 226 -9.71 25.66 -6.07
N GLU A 227 -10.51 25.30 -5.07
CA GLU A 227 -10.50 25.92 -3.75
C GLU A 227 -9.24 25.62 -2.92
N MET A 228 -8.47 24.60 -3.33
CA MET A 228 -7.21 24.25 -2.67
C MET A 228 -5.99 24.97 -3.27
N VAL A 229 -6.19 25.80 -4.30
CA VAL A 229 -5.12 26.48 -5.03
C VAL A 229 -5.31 27.98 -4.95
N ASP A 230 -4.22 28.71 -4.76
CA ASP A 230 -4.18 30.17 -4.82
C ASP A 230 -2.93 30.68 -5.58
N GLU A 231 -2.75 31.99 -5.64
CA GLU A 231 -1.62 32.66 -6.32
C GLU A 231 -0.24 32.31 -5.72
N HIS A 232 -0.20 31.72 -4.52
CA HIS A 232 1.03 31.33 -3.82
C HIS A 232 1.35 29.84 -3.97
N THR A 233 0.45 29.06 -4.57
CA THR A 233 0.68 27.63 -4.82
C THR A 233 1.76 27.42 -5.88
N LYS A 234 2.77 26.63 -5.54
CA LYS A 234 3.92 26.36 -6.41
C LYS A 234 3.71 25.04 -7.16
N PHE A 235 3.91 25.07 -8.47
CA PHE A 235 3.87 23.89 -9.33
C PHE A 235 5.25 23.61 -9.93
N PHE A 236 5.76 22.40 -9.74
CA PHE A 236 7.02 21.93 -10.28
C PHE A 236 6.79 20.71 -11.16
N ILE A 237 6.97 20.86 -12.47
CA ILE A 237 6.81 19.78 -13.45
C ILE A 237 8.17 19.51 -14.07
N ASN A 238 8.68 18.27 -13.94
CA ASN A 238 10.02 17.89 -14.40
C ASN A 238 11.09 18.97 -14.12
N PRO A 239 11.31 19.36 -12.84
CA PRO A 239 12.16 20.51 -12.53
C PRO A 239 13.63 20.33 -12.95
N THR A 240 14.07 19.10 -13.22
CA THR A 240 15.38 18.79 -13.81
C THR A 240 15.42 18.93 -15.34
N GLY A 241 14.29 19.19 -15.99
CA GLY A 241 14.12 19.36 -17.41
C GLY A 241 13.90 18.05 -18.17
N ARG A 242 14.86 17.16 -18.25
CA ARG A 242 14.79 15.94 -19.07
C ARG A 242 14.70 14.67 -18.21
N PHE A 243 13.64 13.85 -18.45
CA PHE A 243 13.45 12.57 -17.79
C PHE A 243 13.11 11.48 -18.83
N VAL A 244 14.06 11.14 -19.68
CA VAL A 244 13.94 10.09 -20.73
C VAL A 244 14.41 8.74 -20.22
N ILE A 245 15.53 8.71 -19.48
CA ILE A 245 16.02 7.50 -18.82
C ILE A 245 15.33 7.40 -17.47
N GLY A 246 14.57 6.34 -17.27
CA GLY A 246 13.81 6.08 -16.04
C GLY A 246 13.41 4.61 -15.97
N GLY A 247 12.58 4.29 -14.98
CA GLY A 247 12.22 2.91 -14.67
C GLY A 247 13.44 2.07 -14.27
N PRO A 248 13.40 0.74 -14.41
CA PRO A 248 14.51 -0.15 -14.03
C PRO A 248 15.84 0.10 -14.77
N HIS A 249 15.81 0.85 -15.89
CA HIS A 249 17.02 1.30 -16.56
C HIS A 249 17.68 2.48 -15.86
N GLY A 250 16.90 3.34 -15.22
CA GLY A 250 17.40 4.53 -14.52
C GLY A 250 17.83 4.25 -13.08
N ASP A 251 17.10 3.37 -12.40
CA ASP A 251 17.33 3.02 -11.00
C ASP A 251 16.86 1.59 -10.72
N SER A 252 17.52 0.91 -9.77
CA SER A 252 17.14 -0.43 -9.35
C SER A 252 15.90 -0.39 -8.45
N GLY A 253 15.05 -1.41 -8.54
CA GLY A 253 13.88 -1.59 -7.69
C GLY A 253 13.96 -2.84 -6.83
N LEU A 254 13.28 -2.80 -5.70
CA LEU A 254 13.12 -3.91 -4.76
C LEU A 254 11.71 -3.89 -4.17
N THR A 255 11.14 -5.07 -3.96
CA THR A 255 9.86 -5.23 -3.23
C THR A 255 9.97 -4.62 -1.83
N GLY A 256 8.95 -3.85 -1.44
CA GLY A 256 8.86 -3.31 -0.09
C GLY A 256 9.72 -2.10 0.21
N ARG A 257 10.15 -1.34 -0.79
CA ARG A 257 10.91 -0.09 -0.62
C ARG A 257 10.08 1.19 -0.73
N LYS A 258 8.76 1.08 -0.85
CA LYS A 258 7.81 2.21 -0.89
C LYS A 258 6.74 2.10 0.19
N ILE A 259 7.13 1.60 1.37
CA ILE A 259 6.21 1.28 2.47
C ILE A 259 5.44 2.50 3.01
N ILE A 260 6.01 3.70 2.93
CA ILE A 260 5.34 4.94 3.35
C ILE A 260 4.34 5.40 2.29
N VAL A 261 4.67 5.23 1.00
CA VAL A 261 3.73 5.45 -0.12
C VAL A 261 2.58 4.43 -0.05
N ASP A 262 2.85 3.20 0.31
CA ASP A 262 1.85 2.14 0.46
C ASP A 262 0.83 2.41 1.56
N THR A 263 1.17 3.22 2.55
CA THR A 263 0.39 3.45 3.75
C THR A 263 -0.16 4.88 3.84
N TYR A 264 0.39 5.73 4.70
CA TYR A 264 -0.21 7.02 5.05
C TYR A 264 0.65 8.24 4.71
N GLY A 265 1.68 8.07 3.86
CA GLY A 265 2.52 9.18 3.39
C GLY A 265 3.30 9.89 4.50
N GLY A 266 3.57 9.21 5.61
CA GLY A 266 4.30 9.75 6.76
C GLY A 266 3.43 10.38 7.85
N MET A 267 2.11 10.49 7.65
CA MET A 267 1.20 11.05 8.67
C MET A 267 1.06 10.13 9.88
N ALA A 268 1.07 8.81 9.68
CA ALA A 268 1.04 7.81 10.73
C ALA A 268 2.42 7.17 10.92
N ARG A 269 2.61 6.55 12.09
CA ARG A 269 3.77 5.69 12.35
C ARG A 269 3.75 4.47 11.44
N HIS A 270 4.89 3.82 11.26
CA HIS A 270 5.04 2.60 10.48
C HIS A 270 5.88 1.57 11.24
N GLY A 271 5.50 0.30 11.18
CA GLY A 271 6.22 -0.78 11.86
C GLY A 271 7.45 -1.30 11.12
N GLY A 272 7.62 -0.92 9.84
CA GLY A 272 8.73 -1.33 8.99
C GLY A 272 8.44 -2.51 8.06
N GLY A 273 7.36 -3.27 8.30
CA GLY A 273 6.99 -4.44 7.48
C GLY A 273 6.44 -4.05 6.11
N ALA A 274 6.98 -4.63 5.04
CA ALA A 274 6.44 -4.52 3.69
C ALA A 274 5.22 -5.43 3.50
N PHE A 275 4.31 -5.06 2.58
CA PHE A 275 3.09 -5.82 2.30
C PHE A 275 3.24 -6.76 1.09
N SER A 276 3.69 -6.23 -0.05
CA SER A 276 3.72 -6.95 -1.32
C SER A 276 4.53 -8.24 -1.22
N GLY A 277 4.04 -9.30 -1.89
CA GLY A 277 4.66 -10.62 -1.90
C GLY A 277 4.39 -11.48 -0.68
N LYS A 278 3.69 -10.97 0.34
CA LYS A 278 3.36 -11.70 1.58
C LYS A 278 1.91 -12.19 1.57
N ASP A 279 1.69 -13.46 1.85
CA ASP A 279 0.35 -14.02 2.06
C ASP A 279 -0.27 -13.54 3.39
N CYS A 280 -1.57 -13.78 3.57
CA CYS A 280 -2.35 -13.28 4.70
C CYS A 280 -1.96 -13.85 6.07
N THR A 281 -1.09 -14.85 6.17
CA THR A 281 -0.58 -15.34 7.45
C THR A 281 0.55 -14.47 8.00
N LYS A 282 1.15 -13.62 7.19
CA LYS A 282 2.16 -12.64 7.59
C LYS A 282 1.44 -11.43 8.17
N VAL A 283 1.59 -11.25 9.49
CA VAL A 283 0.92 -10.17 10.26
C VAL A 283 1.37 -8.76 9.81
N ASP A 284 2.56 -8.60 9.26
CA ASP A 284 3.00 -7.35 8.64
C ASP A 284 1.94 -6.79 7.68
N ARG A 285 1.33 -7.65 6.88
CA ARG A 285 0.29 -7.30 5.94
C ARG A 285 -1.10 -7.38 6.58
N SER A 286 -1.48 -8.53 7.08
CA SER A 286 -2.86 -8.78 7.54
C SER A 286 -3.24 -7.94 8.75
N ALA A 287 -2.35 -7.77 9.73
CA ALA A 287 -2.63 -6.96 10.91
C ALA A 287 -2.59 -5.45 10.61
N ALA A 288 -1.77 -4.99 9.67
CA ALA A 288 -1.84 -3.61 9.20
C ALA A 288 -3.20 -3.31 8.52
N TYR A 289 -3.74 -4.26 7.75
CA TYR A 289 -5.07 -4.15 7.16
C TYR A 289 -6.18 -4.16 8.22
N ALA A 290 -6.07 -5.03 9.23
CA ALA A 290 -7.02 -5.07 10.34
C ALA A 290 -6.98 -3.80 11.20
N ALA A 291 -5.80 -3.27 11.46
CA ALA A 291 -5.63 -2.00 12.17
C ALA A 291 -6.23 -0.82 11.38
N ARG A 292 -6.04 -0.77 10.04
CA ARG A 292 -6.71 0.19 9.16
C ARG A 292 -8.23 0.05 9.23
N TYR A 293 -8.74 -1.16 9.13
CA TYR A 293 -10.18 -1.42 9.19
C TYR A 293 -10.79 -0.93 10.51
N ALA A 294 -10.15 -1.20 11.63
CA ALA A 294 -10.60 -0.74 12.95
C ALA A 294 -10.53 0.79 13.07
N ALA A 295 -9.40 1.41 12.73
CA ALA A 295 -9.22 2.86 12.78
C ALA A 295 -10.24 3.60 11.90
N LYS A 296 -10.47 3.10 10.68
CA LYS A 296 -11.44 3.69 9.74
C LYS A 296 -12.86 3.64 10.29
N ASN A 297 -13.27 2.52 10.87
CA ASN A 297 -14.60 2.38 11.46
C ASN A 297 -14.79 3.23 12.73
N ILE A 298 -13.74 3.43 13.55
CA ILE A 298 -13.77 4.33 14.70
C ILE A 298 -14.02 5.78 14.25
N VAL A 299 -13.28 6.25 13.24
CA VAL A 299 -13.45 7.61 12.71
C VAL A 299 -14.81 7.76 12.03
N ALA A 300 -15.23 6.80 11.22
CA ALA A 300 -16.52 6.80 10.55
C ALA A 300 -17.72 6.74 11.53
N ALA A 301 -17.54 6.12 12.68
CA ALA A 301 -18.53 6.15 13.76
C ALA A 301 -18.64 7.50 14.47
N GLY A 302 -17.67 8.41 14.27
CA GLY A 302 -17.59 9.70 14.95
C GLY A 302 -16.98 9.65 16.34
N LEU A 303 -16.34 8.54 16.71
CA LEU A 303 -15.67 8.37 18.01
C LEU A 303 -14.37 9.18 18.12
N ALA A 304 -13.76 9.54 17.00
CA ALA A 304 -12.61 10.43 16.89
C ALA A 304 -12.54 11.03 15.49
N ASP A 305 -11.86 12.19 15.32
CA ASP A 305 -11.55 12.76 14.01
C ASP A 305 -10.29 12.16 13.39
N LYS A 306 -9.37 11.69 14.24
CA LYS A 306 -8.14 10.97 13.87
C LYS A 306 -7.97 9.77 14.79
N CYS A 307 -7.52 8.67 14.24
CA CYS A 307 -7.30 7.44 15.01
C CYS A 307 -6.11 6.67 14.43
N GLU A 308 -5.11 6.44 15.27
CA GLU A 308 -4.00 5.52 14.99
C GLU A 308 -4.10 4.33 15.93
N ILE A 309 -3.93 3.13 15.39
CA ILE A 309 -3.93 1.87 16.15
C ILE A 309 -2.59 1.17 15.92
N GLN A 310 -1.89 0.84 17.00
CA GLN A 310 -0.75 -0.05 16.96
C GLN A 310 -1.17 -1.45 17.43
N LEU A 311 -0.76 -2.46 16.67
CA LEU A 311 -0.81 -3.87 17.05
C LEU A 311 0.61 -4.42 17.11
N SER A 312 0.87 -5.32 18.05
CA SER A 312 2.14 -6.07 18.08
C SER A 312 1.91 -7.55 18.32
N TYR A 313 2.82 -8.36 17.79
CA TYR A 313 2.77 -9.82 17.89
C TYR A 313 4.14 -10.39 18.25
N ALA A 314 4.13 -11.58 18.85
CA ALA A 314 5.29 -12.47 18.97
C ALA A 314 5.11 -13.64 18.01
N ILE A 315 6.20 -14.09 17.40
CA ILE A 315 6.17 -15.24 16.49
C ILE A 315 5.54 -16.47 17.18
N GLY A 316 4.64 -17.13 16.48
CA GLY A 316 3.97 -18.34 16.99
C GLY A 316 2.91 -18.10 18.06
N VAL A 317 2.60 -16.83 18.42
CA VAL A 317 1.53 -16.47 19.38
C VAL A 317 0.34 -15.92 18.62
N ALA A 318 -0.88 -16.35 18.96
CA ALA A 318 -2.09 -15.93 18.28
C ALA A 318 -2.60 -14.56 18.77
N GLN A 319 -2.57 -14.31 20.07
CA GLN A 319 -3.06 -13.05 20.61
C GLN A 319 -2.05 -11.91 20.37
N PRO A 320 -2.51 -10.70 20.05
CA PRO A 320 -1.64 -9.52 20.05
C PRO A 320 -0.98 -9.35 21.43
N THR A 321 0.32 -9.08 21.45
CA THR A 321 1.06 -8.78 22.69
C THR A 321 0.70 -7.41 23.25
N SER A 322 0.32 -6.46 22.38
CA SER A 322 -0.21 -5.17 22.78
C SER A 322 -1.17 -4.58 21.73
N ILE A 323 -2.09 -3.74 22.19
CA ILE A 323 -2.95 -2.87 21.40
C ILE A 323 -2.85 -1.48 22.00
N MET A 324 -2.52 -0.49 21.18
CA MET A 324 -2.53 0.94 21.56
C MET A 324 -3.42 1.69 20.59
N VAL A 325 -4.18 2.64 21.11
CA VAL A 325 -4.97 3.59 20.33
C VAL A 325 -4.53 5.00 20.69
N ASP A 326 -4.31 5.85 19.69
CA ASP A 326 -4.00 7.27 19.84
C ASP A 326 -4.97 8.07 18.96
N THR A 327 -5.72 8.96 19.54
CA THR A 327 -6.69 9.82 18.84
C THR A 327 -6.19 11.24 18.63
N PHE A 328 -4.95 11.53 19.02
CA PHE A 328 -4.36 12.86 18.93
C PHE A 328 -5.20 13.94 19.60
N GLY A 329 -5.88 13.57 20.70
CA GLY A 329 -6.77 14.46 21.46
C GLY A 329 -8.14 14.71 20.83
N THR A 330 -8.50 14.02 19.73
CA THR A 330 -9.81 14.18 19.06
C THR A 330 -10.86 13.17 19.52
N GLY A 331 -10.52 12.24 20.41
CA GLY A 331 -11.41 11.19 20.90
C GLY A 331 -12.61 11.72 21.66
N LYS A 332 -13.78 11.13 21.43
CA LYS A 332 -15.02 11.41 22.20
C LYS A 332 -15.11 10.56 23.46
N VAL A 333 -14.36 9.48 23.53
CA VAL A 333 -14.16 8.62 24.69
C VAL A 333 -12.67 8.46 24.95
N SER A 334 -12.29 7.94 26.13
CA SER A 334 -10.86 7.76 26.44
C SER A 334 -10.19 6.72 25.56
N GLU A 335 -8.87 6.80 25.42
CA GLU A 335 -8.08 5.85 24.60
C GLU A 335 -8.14 4.44 25.20
N GLU A 336 -8.17 4.30 26.54
CA GLU A 336 -8.38 3.02 27.21
C GLU A 336 -9.72 2.40 26.81
N LYS A 337 -10.78 3.22 26.74
CA LYS A 337 -12.10 2.75 26.28
C LYS A 337 -12.08 2.35 24.82
N LEU A 338 -11.36 3.05 23.96
CA LEU A 338 -11.18 2.67 22.55
C LEU A 338 -10.42 1.34 22.42
N VAL A 339 -9.42 1.07 23.25
CA VAL A 339 -8.74 -0.24 23.27
C VAL A 339 -9.71 -1.37 23.64
N GLU A 340 -10.59 -1.17 24.63
CA GLU A 340 -11.65 -2.13 24.96
C GLU A 340 -12.59 -2.35 23.77
N ILE A 341 -13.07 -1.28 23.14
CA ILE A 341 -13.94 -1.33 21.97
C ILE A 341 -13.28 -2.12 20.82
N VAL A 342 -11.99 -1.89 20.57
CA VAL A 342 -11.25 -2.63 19.55
C VAL A 342 -11.20 -4.13 19.87
N ARG A 343 -10.91 -4.50 21.13
CA ARG A 343 -10.88 -5.91 21.56
C ARG A 343 -12.25 -6.59 21.46
N GLU A 344 -13.31 -5.87 21.75
CA GLU A 344 -14.67 -6.43 21.72
C GLU A 344 -15.22 -6.63 20.32
N ASN A 345 -14.83 -5.79 19.37
CA ASN A 345 -15.48 -5.74 18.03
C ASN A 345 -14.63 -6.30 16.90
N PHE A 346 -13.32 -6.54 17.11
CA PHE A 346 -12.39 -7.00 16.10
C PHE A 346 -11.57 -8.19 16.61
N ASP A 347 -11.65 -9.31 15.91
CA ASP A 347 -10.79 -10.47 16.20
C ASP A 347 -9.41 -10.25 15.56
N LEU A 348 -8.46 -9.87 16.39
CA LEU A 348 -7.11 -9.51 15.96
C LEU A 348 -6.12 -10.67 16.01
N ARG A 349 -6.59 -11.91 16.26
CA ARG A 349 -5.77 -13.11 16.03
C ARG A 349 -5.53 -13.30 14.53
N PRO A 350 -4.39 -13.83 14.07
CA PRO A 350 -4.12 -14.04 12.64
C PRO A 350 -5.27 -14.73 11.90
N ALA A 351 -5.79 -15.85 12.43
CA ALA A 351 -6.93 -16.56 11.84
C ALA A 351 -8.22 -15.71 11.87
N GLY A 352 -8.45 -14.95 12.93
CA GLY A 352 -9.57 -14.03 13.05
C GLY A 352 -9.54 -12.93 11.99
N ILE A 353 -8.38 -12.31 11.78
CA ILE A 353 -8.17 -11.29 10.74
C ILE A 353 -8.44 -11.88 9.35
N ILE A 354 -7.85 -13.04 9.04
CA ILE A 354 -8.02 -13.71 7.75
C ILE A 354 -9.50 -13.97 7.46
N LYS A 355 -10.25 -14.45 8.45
CA LYS A 355 -11.69 -14.70 8.33
C LYS A 355 -12.50 -13.42 8.24
N MET A 356 -12.24 -12.45 9.11
CA MET A 356 -12.96 -11.17 9.18
C MET A 356 -12.85 -10.36 7.88
N LEU A 357 -11.66 -10.35 7.29
CA LEU A 357 -11.37 -9.61 6.06
C LEU A 357 -11.36 -10.49 4.81
N ASP A 358 -11.68 -11.79 4.92
CA ASP A 358 -11.74 -12.73 3.78
C ASP A 358 -10.48 -12.63 2.89
N LEU A 359 -9.29 -12.79 3.51
CA LEU A 359 -8.00 -12.52 2.89
C LEU A 359 -7.43 -13.67 2.04
N ARG A 360 -8.09 -14.85 2.00
CA ARG A 360 -7.62 -15.99 1.19
C ARG A 360 -8.15 -15.92 -0.25
N ARG A 361 -7.99 -14.75 -0.88
CA ARG A 361 -8.44 -14.47 -2.23
C ARG A 361 -7.34 -13.76 -3.03
N PRO A 362 -7.34 -13.86 -4.37
CA PRO A 362 -6.39 -13.14 -5.22
C PRO A 362 -6.81 -11.66 -5.35
N ILE A 363 -6.52 -10.84 -4.33
CA ILE A 363 -6.92 -9.42 -4.24
C ILE A 363 -5.72 -8.47 -4.05
N TYR A 364 -4.51 -8.97 -4.15
CA TYR A 364 -3.31 -8.25 -3.71
C TYR A 364 -2.65 -7.42 -4.81
N LYS A 365 -2.52 -7.94 -6.04
CA LYS A 365 -1.90 -7.21 -7.16
C LYS A 365 -2.51 -5.83 -7.39
N GLN A 366 -3.83 -5.70 -7.27
CA GLN A 366 -4.53 -4.44 -7.47
C GLN A 366 -4.15 -3.35 -6.46
N THR A 367 -3.54 -3.70 -5.31
CA THR A 367 -3.10 -2.76 -4.28
C THR A 367 -1.62 -2.40 -4.37
N SER A 368 -0.87 -3.03 -5.25
CA SER A 368 0.58 -2.86 -5.37
C SER A 368 1.01 -1.45 -5.77
N SER A 369 0.11 -0.62 -6.27
CA SER A 369 0.37 0.78 -6.65
C SER A 369 -0.78 1.69 -6.19
N TYR A 370 -0.46 2.97 -5.96
CA TYR A 370 -1.40 4.01 -5.55
C TYR A 370 -1.99 3.82 -4.15
N GLY A 371 -1.26 3.13 -3.26
CA GLY A 371 -1.61 2.88 -1.87
C GLY A 371 -2.47 1.64 -1.64
N HIS A 372 -2.29 1.03 -0.48
CA HIS A 372 -3.10 -0.10 -0.01
C HIS A 372 -4.37 0.37 0.71
N PHE A 373 -4.46 1.64 1.08
CA PHE A 373 -5.54 2.23 1.87
C PHE A 373 -6.19 3.40 1.14
N GLY A 374 -7.46 3.67 1.48
CA GLY A 374 -8.22 4.76 0.88
C GLY A 374 -8.63 4.50 -0.58
N ARG A 375 -8.67 3.24 -1.00
CA ARG A 375 -8.96 2.82 -2.37
C ARG A 375 -10.46 2.54 -2.56
N ASN A 376 -11.26 3.61 -2.63
CA ASN A 376 -12.71 3.49 -2.89
C ASN A 376 -13.04 3.02 -4.32
N ASP A 377 -12.05 3.02 -5.21
CA ASP A 377 -12.11 2.46 -6.56
C ASP A 377 -12.04 0.93 -6.58
N LEU A 378 -11.62 0.31 -5.48
CA LEU A 378 -11.47 -1.14 -5.31
C LEU A 378 -12.41 -1.67 -4.23
N ASN A 379 -12.86 -2.92 -4.38
CA ASN A 379 -13.66 -3.59 -3.37
C ASN A 379 -12.78 -4.31 -2.34
N LEU A 380 -12.14 -3.54 -1.46
CA LEU A 380 -11.21 -4.05 -0.46
C LEU A 380 -11.92 -4.27 0.89
N PRO A 381 -11.79 -5.46 1.51
CA PRO A 381 -12.46 -5.76 2.77
C PRO A 381 -12.11 -4.81 3.92
N TRP A 382 -10.86 -4.38 4.01
CA TRP A 382 -10.38 -3.49 5.07
C TRP A 382 -10.77 -2.02 4.89
N GLU A 383 -11.42 -1.68 3.78
CA GLU A 383 -11.99 -0.35 3.55
C GLU A 383 -13.49 -0.26 3.84
N LYS A 384 -14.14 -1.37 4.24
CA LYS A 384 -15.57 -1.40 4.58
C LYS A 384 -15.88 -0.63 5.87
N LEU A 385 -17.09 -0.05 5.93
CA LEU A 385 -17.62 0.73 7.07
C LEU A 385 -18.72 -0.02 7.84
N ASP A 386 -18.80 -1.33 7.69
CA ASP A 386 -19.85 -2.18 8.24
C ASP A 386 -19.85 -2.28 9.77
N LYS A 387 -18.78 -1.86 10.44
CA LYS A 387 -18.70 -1.74 11.90
C LYS A 387 -19.08 -0.35 12.42
N ALA A 388 -19.09 0.69 11.57
CA ALA A 388 -19.30 2.07 12.02
C ALA A 388 -20.63 2.25 12.78
N GLU A 389 -21.75 1.70 12.25
CA GLU A 389 -23.06 1.81 12.94
C GLU A 389 -23.08 1.08 14.29
N VAL A 390 -22.42 -0.08 14.38
CA VAL A 390 -22.32 -0.84 15.64
C VAL A 390 -21.50 -0.07 16.67
N LEU A 391 -20.47 0.66 16.24
CA LEU A 391 -19.57 1.41 17.11
C LEU A 391 -20.22 2.70 17.63
N LYS A 392 -21.23 3.26 16.97
CA LYS A 392 -21.96 4.45 17.45
C LYS A 392 -22.60 4.27 18.82
N LYS A 393 -22.88 3.03 19.26
CA LYS A 393 -23.41 2.76 20.60
C LYS A 393 -22.49 3.20 21.75
N TYR A 394 -21.23 3.50 21.45
CA TYR A 394 -20.25 3.95 22.45
C TYR A 394 -20.09 5.48 22.50
N LEU A 395 -20.80 6.24 21.63
CA LEU A 395 -20.95 7.68 21.73
C LEU A 395 -21.89 8.04 22.89
#